data_7486d85ec4e3eb877bd4e65660451e0e
#
_entry.id   7486d85ec4e3eb877bd4e65660451e0e
#
_cell.length_a   1.000
_cell.length_b   1.000
_cell.length_c   1.000
_cell.angle_alpha   90.00
_cell.angle_beta   90.00
_cell.angle_gamma   90.00
#
_symmetry.space_group_name_H-M   'P 1'
#
loop_
_entity.id
_entity.type
_entity.pdbx_description
1 polymer ?
#
loop_
_entity_poly.entity_id
_entity_poly.type
_entity_poly.pdbx_seq_one_letter_code
_entity_poly.pdbx_strand_id
1 'polypeptide(L)'
;MGSVLGICGPMIPLAGSNLRGLAVHCQHQLPFSHDAVGVILRFQVLGCRRHMFSVVGEIQSFHNPRLDLSAGYPEHLKKFVDAEETESIRAEIRRWPGYAETPLVDLGSIAKALEIEKIWYKDESQRFDLKSFKALGGAYATARQLQKFVSRETNKVISIHDLLGGRYDSLTGDLVMTCATDGNHGRSVAWGCKLFGCRCVIYIHRDVSSARASAMEALGAEVVRINGNYDDSVRRAAEDAIAFERTVISDTSYPGYVDIPRDVTMGYTVMLAEIVEQLAGEKPTHVFVQAGVGGLAAMVCGYFWHVWRAARPRIIVVEPEAANCLQESARKGEPVVVEGELSTLMAGLACGEVSFNAWQILDEGASDFVTV
;
A
#
# COMPACT_ATOMS: atom_id res chain seq x y z
N MET A 1 27.48 -8.40 -4.23
CA MET A 1 26.87 -7.44 -3.28
C MET A 1 25.57 -6.96 -3.88
N GLY A 2 24.53 -6.81 -3.12
CA GLY A 2 23.20 -6.49 -3.65
C GLY A 2 22.72 -5.13 -3.13
N SER A 3 21.83 -4.49 -3.88
CA SER A 3 21.17 -3.25 -3.46
C SER A 3 19.70 -3.51 -3.12
N VAL A 4 19.20 -2.80 -2.11
CA VAL A 4 17.88 -3.02 -1.51
C VAL A 4 17.05 -1.74 -1.57
N LEU A 5 15.78 -1.88 -1.91
CA LEU A 5 14.78 -0.82 -1.83
C LEU A 5 13.69 -1.21 -0.80
N GLY A 6 13.46 -0.34 0.17
CA GLY A 6 12.32 -0.42 1.08
C GLY A 6 11.25 0.61 0.72
N ILE A 7 9.99 0.23 0.81
CA ILE A 7 8.84 1.12 0.59
C ILE A 7 7.99 1.07 1.86
N CYS A 8 7.83 2.20 2.56
CA CYS A 8 7.07 2.24 3.81
C CYS A 8 6.20 3.51 3.93
N GLY A 9 5.13 3.39 4.71
CA GLY A 9 4.37 4.51 5.25
C GLY A 9 5.04 5.08 6.50
N PRO A 10 4.41 6.03 7.23
CA PRO A 10 5.04 6.76 8.32
C PRO A 10 5.60 5.83 9.38
N MET A 11 6.90 5.95 9.64
CA MET A 11 7.44 5.45 10.90
C MET A 11 6.71 6.16 12.05
N ILE A 12 6.20 5.39 13.01
CA ILE A 12 5.64 5.97 14.23
C ILE A 12 6.78 6.76 14.88
N PRO A 13 6.66 8.09 15.05
CA PRO A 13 7.70 8.82 15.76
C PRO A 13 7.69 8.32 17.20
N LEU A 14 8.74 7.61 17.60
CA LEU A 14 9.03 7.40 19.01
C LEU A 14 9.29 8.80 19.59
N ALA A 15 8.33 9.32 20.33
CA ALA A 15 8.46 10.61 20.98
C ALA A 15 9.74 10.63 21.83
N GLY A 16 10.68 11.49 21.46
CA GLY A 16 11.77 11.93 22.34
C GLY A 16 13.12 11.25 22.21
N SER A 17 13.57 10.80 21.04
CA SER A 17 14.97 10.34 20.91
C SER A 17 15.70 10.97 19.73
N ASN A 18 16.75 11.74 20.05
CA ASN A 18 17.78 12.15 19.10
C ASN A 18 18.43 10.91 18.46
N LEU A 19 18.35 10.80 17.14
CA LEU A 19 18.97 9.73 16.33
C LEU A 19 20.51 9.84 16.23
N ARG A 20 21.20 10.19 17.31
CA ARG A 20 22.66 10.07 17.42
C ARG A 20 22.98 8.82 18.20
N GLY A 21 23.18 7.68 17.51
CA GLY A 21 23.68 6.48 18.14
C GLY A 21 22.99 5.16 17.76
N LEU A 22 22.57 4.95 16.50
CA LEU A 22 22.24 3.61 16.04
C LEU A 22 23.55 2.87 15.71
N ALA A 23 23.99 1.99 16.61
CA ALA A 23 25.04 1.02 16.32
C ALA A 23 24.41 -0.32 16.00
N VAL A 24 24.62 -0.81 14.79
CA VAL A 24 24.21 -2.15 14.36
C VAL A 24 25.39 -3.10 14.60
N HIS A 25 25.18 -4.11 15.42
CA HIS A 25 26.17 -5.18 15.63
C HIS A 25 25.76 -6.41 14.82
N CYS A 26 26.58 -6.75 13.83
CA CYS A 26 26.44 -7.98 13.07
C CYS A 26 27.48 -8.97 13.59
N GLN A 27 27.09 -10.09 14.19
CA GLN A 27 28.01 -11.19 14.48
C GLN A 27 28.05 -12.17 13.31
N HIS A 28 29.22 -12.21 12.66
CA HIS A 28 29.53 -13.19 11.62
C HIS A 28 29.73 -14.58 12.24
N GLN A 29 29.07 -15.54 11.63
CA GLN A 29 29.62 -16.83 11.20
C GLN A 29 28.52 -17.63 10.53
N LEU A 30 28.60 -17.81 9.20
CA LEU A 30 28.27 -19.10 8.57
C LEU A 30 28.54 -19.01 7.03
N PRO A 31 29.09 -20.07 6.43
CA PRO A 31 29.37 -20.12 4.99
C PRO A 31 28.07 -20.33 4.22
N PHE A 32 28.01 -19.73 3.03
CA PHE A 32 26.90 -19.85 2.10
C PHE A 32 26.67 -21.31 1.72
N SER A 33 25.53 -21.86 2.14
CA SER A 33 24.91 -23.03 1.53
C SER A 33 23.52 -22.62 1.02
N HIS A 34 23.09 -23.18 -0.07
CA HIS A 34 21.94 -22.77 -0.88
C HIS A 34 20.55 -22.93 -0.21
N ASP A 35 20.44 -23.28 1.06
CA ASP A 35 19.19 -23.72 1.65
C ASP A 35 18.79 -23.00 2.97
N ALA A 36 19.20 -21.77 3.22
CA ALA A 36 18.57 -20.98 4.29
C ALA A 36 19.02 -19.52 4.24
N VAL A 37 18.17 -18.61 3.81
CA VAL A 37 18.35 -17.17 4.05
C VAL A 37 17.71 -16.82 5.39
N GLY A 38 18.37 -17.20 6.47
CA GLY A 38 18.07 -16.69 7.80
C GLY A 38 18.88 -15.43 8.07
N VAL A 39 18.35 -14.26 7.73
CA VAL A 39 18.95 -12.97 8.13
C VAL A 39 18.35 -12.57 9.46
N ILE A 40 19.11 -12.81 10.55
CA ILE A 40 18.74 -12.31 11.88
C ILE A 40 19.16 -10.83 11.96
N LEU A 41 18.20 -9.91 11.81
CA LEU A 41 18.40 -8.50 12.12
C LEU A 41 18.20 -8.28 13.63
N ARG A 42 19.29 -8.21 14.39
CA ARG A 42 19.26 -7.74 15.77
C ARG A 42 19.53 -6.24 15.81
N PHE A 43 18.51 -5.45 16.10
CA PHE A 43 18.69 -4.03 16.43
C PHE A 43 18.97 -3.90 17.94
N GLN A 44 20.15 -3.43 18.31
CA GLN A 44 20.49 -3.10 19.69
C GLN A 44 20.65 -1.58 19.80
N VAL A 45 19.70 -0.90 20.47
CA VAL A 45 19.79 0.52 20.77
C VAL A 45 20.60 0.68 22.05
N LEU A 46 21.84 1.12 21.93
CA LEU A 46 22.68 1.46 23.06
C LEU A 46 22.35 2.87 23.57
N GLY A 47 21.81 2.97 24.78
CA GLY A 47 21.74 4.24 25.50
C GLY A 47 20.45 4.56 26.26
N CYS A 48 19.44 3.71 26.33
CA CYS A 48 18.29 3.98 27.20
C CYS A 48 18.11 2.84 28.22
N ARG A 49 18.47 3.11 29.47
CA ARG A 49 18.11 2.23 30.59
C ARG A 49 16.61 2.34 30.82
N ARG A 50 15.87 1.28 30.52
CA ARG A 50 14.47 0.92 30.78
C ARG A 50 13.63 0.82 29.51
N HIS A 51 13.17 -0.42 29.32
CA HIS A 51 12.33 -0.99 28.26
C HIS A 51 13.09 -1.46 27.00
N MET A 52 13.71 -2.59 27.15
CA MET A 52 14.18 -3.41 26.04
C MET A 52 12.95 -4.08 25.41
N PHE A 53 12.48 -3.57 24.28
CA PHE A 53 11.62 -4.35 23.39
C PHE A 53 12.55 -5.28 22.59
N SER A 54 12.75 -6.50 23.06
CA SER A 54 13.26 -7.53 22.17
C SER A 54 12.07 -8.03 21.33
N VAL A 55 11.86 -7.45 20.15
CA VAL A 55 11.02 -8.09 19.13
C VAL A 55 11.86 -9.24 18.57
N VAL A 56 11.81 -10.39 19.22
CA VAL A 56 12.35 -11.64 18.71
C VAL A 56 11.15 -12.45 18.28
N GLY A 57 10.56 -12.08 17.11
CA GLY A 57 9.75 -13.00 16.34
C GLY A 57 10.69 -13.87 15.50
N GLU A 58 10.33 -15.12 15.29
CA GLU A 58 11.01 -15.99 14.35
C GLU A 58 10.61 -15.55 12.94
N ILE A 59 11.59 -15.07 12.13
CA ILE A 59 11.34 -14.71 10.75
C ILE A 59 11.09 -16.00 9.96
N GLN A 60 9.90 -16.14 9.40
CA GLN A 60 9.59 -17.23 8.49
C GLN A 60 9.61 -16.74 7.05
N SER A 61 10.15 -17.52 6.14
CA SER A 61 10.17 -17.20 4.72
C SER A 61 9.63 -18.36 3.89
N PHE A 62 8.93 -18.02 2.82
CA PHE A 62 8.48 -18.95 1.81
C PHE A 62 8.92 -18.46 0.43
N HIS A 63 9.77 -19.23 -0.25
CA HIS A 63 10.17 -18.93 -1.61
C HIS A 63 9.09 -19.39 -2.60
N ASN A 64 8.73 -18.51 -3.54
CA ASN A 64 7.71 -18.81 -4.54
C ASN A 64 8.25 -19.75 -5.62
N PRO A 65 7.79 -21.02 -5.68
CA PRO A 65 8.28 -21.98 -6.70
C PRO A 65 7.79 -21.66 -8.11
N ARG A 66 6.81 -20.77 -8.28
CA ARG A 66 6.27 -20.36 -9.59
C ARG A 66 7.04 -19.20 -10.21
N LEU A 67 7.95 -18.58 -9.47
CA LEU A 67 8.71 -17.44 -9.96
C LEU A 67 9.63 -17.81 -11.13
N ASP A 68 9.45 -17.12 -12.24
CA ASP A 68 10.42 -17.08 -13.33
C ASP A 68 10.89 -15.64 -13.57
N LEU A 69 12.06 -15.30 -13.07
CA LEU A 69 12.66 -13.96 -13.27
C LEU A 69 13.02 -13.68 -14.74
N SER A 70 13.20 -14.71 -15.57
CA SER A 70 13.50 -14.55 -17.00
C SER A 70 12.27 -14.22 -17.83
N ALA A 71 11.07 -14.52 -17.32
CA ALA A 71 9.82 -14.28 -18.02
C ALA A 71 9.56 -12.78 -18.24
N GLY A 72 9.07 -12.44 -19.43
CA GLY A 72 8.50 -11.12 -19.72
C GLY A 72 7.22 -10.88 -18.93
N TYR A 73 6.76 -9.61 -18.86
CA TYR A 73 5.49 -9.29 -18.20
C TYR A 73 4.31 -9.95 -18.94
N PRO A 74 3.50 -10.79 -18.28
CA PRO A 74 2.43 -11.52 -18.95
C PRO A 74 1.31 -10.60 -19.43
N GLU A 75 0.81 -10.83 -20.63
CA GLU A 75 -0.25 -10.01 -21.23
C GLU A 75 -1.54 -10.02 -20.41
N HIS A 76 -1.88 -11.17 -19.81
CA HIS A 76 -3.09 -11.31 -18.99
C HIS A 76 -3.05 -10.51 -17.69
N LEU A 77 -1.87 -10.07 -17.23
CA LEU A 77 -1.72 -9.21 -16.05
C LEU A 77 -1.87 -7.72 -16.36
N LYS A 78 -1.79 -7.29 -17.62
CA LYS A 78 -1.97 -5.88 -18.00
C LYS A 78 -3.32 -5.31 -17.57
N LYS A 79 -4.35 -6.15 -17.52
CA LYS A 79 -5.66 -5.72 -17.02
C LYS A 79 -5.63 -5.27 -15.55
N PHE A 80 -4.63 -5.65 -14.76
CA PHE A 80 -4.45 -5.25 -13.36
C PHE A 80 -3.42 -4.14 -13.21
N VAL A 81 -2.26 -4.28 -13.87
CA VAL A 81 -1.18 -3.29 -13.88
C VAL A 81 -0.75 -3.03 -15.30
N ASP A 82 -0.94 -1.80 -15.77
CA ASP A 82 -0.40 -1.34 -17.03
C ASP A 82 0.48 -0.10 -16.79
N ALA A 83 1.79 -0.26 -17.01
CA ALA A 83 2.73 0.85 -16.84
C ALA A 83 2.54 1.96 -17.91
N GLU A 84 1.92 1.66 -19.05
CA GLU A 84 1.63 2.65 -20.08
C GLU A 84 0.55 3.63 -19.63
N GLU A 85 -0.40 3.20 -18.77
CA GLU A 85 -1.41 4.09 -18.19
C GLU A 85 -0.81 5.04 -17.13
N THR A 86 0.33 4.67 -16.54
CA THR A 86 0.93 5.41 -15.40
C THR A 86 1.23 6.86 -15.73
N GLU A 87 1.72 7.17 -16.92
CA GLU A 87 2.05 8.54 -17.30
C GLU A 87 0.80 9.44 -17.35
N SER A 88 -0.33 8.92 -17.83
CA SER A 88 -1.58 9.69 -17.81
C SER A 88 -2.08 9.90 -16.38
N ILE A 89 -2.00 8.89 -15.53
CA ILE A 89 -2.37 8.98 -14.10
C ILE A 89 -1.48 9.99 -13.38
N ARG A 90 -0.17 9.93 -13.64
CA ARG A 90 0.81 10.84 -13.07
C ARG A 90 0.58 12.29 -13.52
N ALA A 91 0.29 12.51 -14.81
CA ALA A 91 -0.02 13.82 -15.35
C ALA A 91 -1.27 14.45 -14.68
N GLU A 92 -2.27 13.62 -14.34
CA GLU A 92 -3.45 14.07 -13.59
C GLU A 92 -3.12 14.38 -12.14
N ILE A 93 -2.48 13.45 -11.42
CA ILE A 93 -2.19 13.60 -9.98
C ILE A 93 -1.19 14.73 -9.70
N ARG A 94 -0.25 15.00 -10.60
CA ARG A 94 0.70 16.12 -10.49
C ARG A 94 0.01 17.50 -10.46
N ARG A 95 -1.21 17.61 -10.95
CA ARG A 95 -2.00 18.85 -10.95
C ARG A 95 -2.80 19.05 -9.66
N TRP A 96 -2.84 18.04 -8.79
CA TRP A 96 -3.60 18.15 -7.55
C TRP A 96 -2.92 19.09 -6.56
N PRO A 97 -3.68 19.88 -5.80
CA PRO A 97 -3.13 20.76 -4.77
C PRO A 97 -2.25 19.99 -3.77
N GLY A 98 -1.06 20.50 -3.52
CA GLY A 98 -0.11 19.90 -2.58
C GLY A 98 0.68 18.70 -3.14
N TYR A 99 0.60 18.41 -4.44
CA TYR A 99 1.46 17.40 -5.02
C TYR A 99 2.94 17.81 -4.89
N ALA A 100 3.73 16.89 -4.39
CA ALA A 100 5.18 16.91 -4.45
C ALA A 100 5.69 15.49 -4.57
N GLU A 101 6.77 15.29 -5.30
CA GLU A 101 7.48 14.02 -5.31
C GLU A 101 8.05 13.74 -3.92
N THR A 102 7.80 12.55 -3.40
CA THR A 102 8.36 12.16 -2.11
C THR A 102 9.80 11.69 -2.27
N PRO A 103 10.65 11.84 -1.23
CA PRO A 103 12.06 11.51 -1.38
C PRO A 103 12.31 10.00 -1.45
N LEU A 104 13.30 9.63 -2.28
CA LEU A 104 13.99 8.36 -2.21
C LEU A 104 15.27 8.55 -1.41
N VAL A 105 15.26 8.11 -0.16
CA VAL A 105 16.34 8.35 0.81
C VAL A 105 17.40 7.26 0.71
N ASP A 106 18.67 7.65 0.58
CA ASP A 106 19.81 6.73 0.71
C ASP A 106 20.13 6.47 2.18
N LEU A 107 20.05 5.20 2.59
CA LEU A 107 20.37 4.75 3.95
C LEU A 107 21.81 4.19 4.04
N GLY A 108 22.79 4.93 3.50
CA GLY A 108 24.18 4.50 3.39
C GLY A 108 24.83 4.05 4.69
N SER A 109 24.49 4.64 5.84
CA SER A 109 24.97 4.20 7.15
C SER A 109 24.47 2.79 7.53
N ILE A 110 23.23 2.48 7.21
CA ILE A 110 22.63 1.15 7.45
C ILE A 110 23.20 0.15 6.42
N ALA A 111 23.30 0.55 5.17
CA ALA A 111 23.90 -0.28 4.12
C ALA A 111 25.33 -0.72 4.51
N LYS A 112 26.16 0.23 4.97
CA LYS A 112 27.52 -0.07 5.43
C LYS A 112 27.53 -1.02 6.64
N ALA A 113 26.64 -0.83 7.61
CA ALA A 113 26.56 -1.67 8.80
C ALA A 113 26.10 -3.11 8.49
N LEU A 114 25.31 -3.29 7.43
CA LEU A 114 24.81 -4.59 6.97
C LEU A 114 25.68 -5.21 5.85
N GLU A 115 26.79 -4.54 5.45
CA GLU A 115 27.64 -4.97 4.33
C GLU A 115 26.86 -5.15 3.01
N ILE A 116 25.83 -4.32 2.81
CA ILE A 116 25.04 -4.23 1.59
C ILE A 116 25.54 -3.03 0.78
N GLU A 117 25.51 -3.13 -0.55
CA GLU A 117 26.04 -2.08 -1.42
C GLU A 117 25.28 -0.76 -1.27
N LYS A 118 23.96 -0.81 -1.37
CA LYS A 118 23.06 0.34 -1.20
C LYS A 118 21.73 -0.08 -0.59
N ILE A 119 21.14 0.81 0.19
CA ILE A 119 19.75 0.70 0.67
C ILE A 119 19.05 2.02 0.40
N TRP A 120 17.99 1.96 -0.39
CA TRP A 120 17.08 3.08 -0.60
C TRP A 120 15.79 2.89 0.16
N TYR A 121 15.20 4.00 0.56
CA TYR A 121 13.93 4.04 1.27
C TYR A 121 13.02 5.09 0.65
N LYS A 122 11.89 4.69 0.07
CA LYS A 122 10.87 5.61 -0.43
C LYS A 122 10.02 6.10 0.73
N ASP A 123 10.16 7.38 1.09
CA ASP A 123 9.49 7.98 2.24
C ASP A 123 8.19 8.68 1.84
N GLU A 124 7.06 8.00 2.02
CA GLU A 124 5.72 8.53 1.77
C GLU A 124 5.11 9.31 2.95
N SER A 125 5.90 9.63 3.97
CA SER A 125 5.41 10.34 5.17
C SER A 125 4.93 11.77 4.90
N GLN A 126 5.28 12.35 3.75
CA GLN A 126 4.89 13.72 3.39
C GLN A 126 3.86 13.77 2.24
N ARG A 127 3.40 12.62 1.73
CA ARG A 127 2.46 12.59 0.61
C ARG A 127 1.17 13.33 0.95
N PHE A 128 0.93 14.48 0.29
CA PHE A 128 -0.26 15.33 0.43
C PHE A 128 -0.61 15.70 1.89
N ASP A 129 0.36 15.78 2.80
CA ASP A 129 0.15 15.92 4.26
C ASP A 129 -0.72 14.81 4.90
N LEU A 130 -1.11 13.80 4.14
CA LEU A 130 -1.84 12.64 4.63
C LEU A 130 -0.93 11.56 5.22
N LYS A 131 0.39 11.72 5.08
CA LYS A 131 1.42 10.87 5.69
C LYS A 131 1.34 9.39 5.28
N SER A 132 0.87 9.12 4.06
CA SER A 132 0.69 7.75 3.56
C SER A 132 0.59 7.73 2.03
N PHE A 133 1.22 6.72 1.40
CA PHE A 133 1.06 6.43 -0.03
C PHE A 133 -0.41 6.20 -0.43
N LYS A 134 -1.26 5.77 0.51
CA LYS A 134 -2.70 5.54 0.24
C LYS A 134 -3.42 6.79 -0.26
N ALA A 135 -2.86 7.99 0.02
CA ALA A 135 -3.35 9.24 -0.55
C ALA A 135 -3.46 9.23 -2.08
N LEU A 136 -2.54 8.53 -2.76
CA LEU A 136 -2.56 8.39 -4.21
C LEU A 136 -3.75 7.54 -4.71
N GLY A 137 -4.11 6.48 -3.97
CA GLY A 137 -5.07 5.49 -4.44
C GLY A 137 -6.53 5.85 -4.21
N GLY A 138 -6.94 6.04 -2.94
CA GLY A 138 -8.35 6.29 -2.60
C GLY A 138 -8.89 7.56 -3.24
N ALA A 139 -8.08 8.64 -3.29
CA ALA A 139 -8.47 9.88 -3.96
C ALA A 139 -8.55 9.71 -5.48
N TYR A 140 -7.61 8.95 -6.09
CA TYR A 140 -7.66 8.69 -7.53
C TYR A 140 -8.90 7.87 -7.91
N ALA A 141 -9.20 6.80 -7.19
CA ALA A 141 -10.39 6.00 -7.42
C ALA A 141 -11.69 6.84 -7.27
N THR A 142 -11.74 7.71 -6.25
CA THR A 142 -12.85 8.67 -6.07
C THR A 142 -13.00 9.55 -7.30
N ALA A 143 -11.91 10.18 -7.78
CA ALA A 143 -11.91 11.02 -8.96
C ALA A 143 -12.38 10.25 -10.22
N ARG A 144 -11.93 9.00 -10.38
CA ARG A 144 -12.34 8.12 -11.49
C ARG A 144 -13.82 7.82 -11.49
N GLN A 145 -14.43 7.57 -10.32
CA GLN A 145 -15.87 7.32 -10.23
C GLN A 145 -16.66 8.60 -10.60
N LEU A 146 -16.24 9.76 -10.10
CA LEU A 146 -16.85 11.03 -10.44
C LEU A 146 -16.67 11.37 -11.93
N GLN A 147 -15.50 11.12 -12.50
CA GLN A 147 -15.23 11.31 -13.92
C GLN A 147 -16.18 10.45 -14.79
N LYS A 148 -16.32 9.15 -14.45
CA LYS A 148 -17.24 8.24 -15.14
C LYS A 148 -18.69 8.74 -15.05
N PHE A 149 -19.12 9.16 -13.86
CA PHE A 149 -20.46 9.68 -13.61
C PHE A 149 -20.73 10.95 -14.43
N VAL A 150 -19.89 11.98 -14.30
CA VAL A 150 -20.07 13.27 -14.99
C VAL A 150 -20.00 13.10 -16.50
N SER A 151 -19.09 12.25 -17.01
CA SER A 151 -19.02 11.95 -18.45
C SER A 151 -20.32 11.35 -18.98
N ARG A 152 -20.93 10.45 -18.23
CA ARG A 152 -22.21 9.83 -18.57
C ARG A 152 -23.35 10.86 -18.56
N GLU A 153 -23.49 11.63 -17.46
CA GLU A 153 -24.58 12.61 -17.30
C GLU A 153 -24.50 13.76 -18.33
N THR A 154 -23.29 14.16 -18.70
CA THR A 154 -23.09 15.27 -19.65
C THR A 154 -22.95 14.80 -21.10
N ASN A 155 -22.84 13.50 -21.35
CA ASN A 155 -22.48 12.90 -22.65
C ASN A 155 -21.20 13.52 -23.25
N LYS A 156 -20.19 13.81 -22.40
CA LYS A 156 -18.91 14.43 -22.80
C LYS A 156 -17.75 13.61 -22.22
N VAL A 157 -16.61 13.67 -22.89
CA VAL A 157 -15.34 13.19 -22.32
C VAL A 157 -14.83 14.22 -21.34
N ILE A 158 -14.77 13.86 -20.05
CA ILE A 158 -14.32 14.71 -18.96
C ILE A 158 -12.97 14.17 -18.46
N SER A 159 -11.99 15.04 -18.29
CA SER A 159 -10.74 14.71 -17.57
C SER A 159 -10.95 14.80 -16.04
N ILE A 160 -10.10 14.14 -15.26
CA ILE A 160 -10.12 14.31 -13.81
C ILE A 160 -9.81 15.78 -13.44
N HIS A 161 -8.94 16.44 -14.22
CA HIS A 161 -8.63 17.86 -14.02
C HIS A 161 -9.87 18.77 -14.15
N ASP A 162 -10.82 18.41 -15.01
CA ASP A 162 -12.06 19.19 -15.18
C ASP A 162 -12.96 19.15 -13.92
N LEU A 163 -12.76 18.17 -13.03
CA LEU A 163 -13.47 18.07 -11.76
C LEU A 163 -12.92 19.02 -10.69
N LEU A 164 -11.66 19.49 -10.85
CA LEU A 164 -11.08 20.42 -9.91
C LEU A 164 -11.74 21.81 -10.02
N GLY A 165 -11.87 22.50 -8.91
CA GLY A 165 -12.38 23.88 -8.90
C GLY A 165 -13.91 24.02 -8.94
N GLY A 166 -14.65 22.93 -8.68
CA GLY A 166 -16.10 22.98 -8.42
C GLY A 166 -17.00 23.10 -9.64
N ARG A 167 -16.46 22.96 -10.85
CA ARG A 167 -17.25 23.12 -12.10
C ARG A 167 -18.45 22.18 -12.19
N TYR A 168 -18.37 21.01 -11.57
CA TYR A 168 -19.39 19.96 -11.62
C TYR A 168 -20.03 19.69 -10.25
N ASP A 169 -19.83 20.56 -9.26
CA ASP A 169 -20.36 20.37 -7.90
C ASP A 169 -21.89 20.22 -7.87
N SER A 170 -22.60 20.86 -8.80
CA SER A 170 -24.06 20.68 -8.94
C SER A 170 -24.48 19.28 -9.37
N LEU A 171 -23.56 18.49 -9.97
CA LEU A 171 -23.80 17.10 -10.35
C LEU A 171 -23.23 16.12 -9.33
N THR A 172 -22.10 16.47 -8.71
CA THR A 172 -21.34 15.55 -7.84
C THR A 172 -21.65 15.74 -6.36
N GLY A 173 -22.17 16.91 -5.94
CA GLY A 173 -22.34 17.28 -4.53
C GLY A 173 -23.26 16.36 -3.74
N ASP A 174 -24.23 15.71 -4.35
CA ASP A 174 -25.11 14.75 -3.70
C ASP A 174 -24.62 13.30 -3.77
N LEU A 175 -23.57 13.03 -4.55
CA LEU A 175 -22.97 11.69 -4.61
C LEU A 175 -22.24 11.38 -3.32
N VAL A 176 -22.39 10.15 -2.83
CA VAL A 176 -21.79 9.69 -1.60
C VAL A 176 -20.83 8.56 -1.88
N MET A 177 -19.54 8.80 -1.63
CA MET A 177 -18.53 7.75 -1.60
C MET A 177 -18.43 7.17 -0.19
N THR A 178 -18.22 5.87 -0.10
CA THR A 178 -18.16 5.18 1.19
C THR A 178 -17.05 4.12 1.22
N CYS A 179 -16.50 3.86 2.39
CA CYS A 179 -15.62 2.72 2.64
C CYS A 179 -15.66 2.31 4.12
N ALA A 180 -15.24 1.07 4.39
CA ALA A 180 -14.85 0.62 5.73
C ALA A 180 -13.32 0.68 5.84
N THR A 181 -12.77 1.10 6.99
CA THR A 181 -11.32 1.33 7.13
C THR A 181 -10.85 1.45 8.57
N ASP A 182 -9.57 1.16 8.80
CA ASP A 182 -8.86 1.45 10.06
C ASP A 182 -8.16 2.81 10.08
N GLY A 183 -8.10 3.53 8.93
CA GLY A 183 -7.48 4.85 8.93
C GLY A 183 -7.01 5.39 7.58
N ASN A 184 -5.83 4.99 7.08
CA ASN A 184 -5.18 5.68 5.95
C ASN A 184 -5.95 5.61 4.63
N HIS A 185 -6.64 4.49 4.35
CA HIS A 185 -7.49 4.39 3.16
C HIS A 185 -8.69 5.34 3.25
N GLY A 186 -9.40 5.35 4.38
CA GLY A 186 -10.52 6.27 4.60
C GLY A 186 -10.11 7.74 4.54
N ARG A 187 -8.94 8.10 5.09
CA ARG A 187 -8.40 9.46 4.96
C ARG A 187 -8.17 9.84 3.50
N SER A 188 -7.68 8.91 2.68
CA SER A 188 -7.48 9.13 1.24
C SER A 188 -8.82 9.34 0.52
N VAL A 189 -9.82 8.51 0.80
CA VAL A 189 -11.17 8.65 0.21
C VAL A 189 -11.82 9.97 0.65
N ALA A 190 -11.78 10.30 1.96
CA ALA A 190 -12.33 11.55 2.48
C ALA A 190 -11.65 12.78 1.85
N TRP A 191 -10.33 12.75 1.71
CA TRP A 191 -9.60 13.82 1.03
C TRP A 191 -9.97 13.93 -0.44
N GLY A 192 -10.10 12.81 -1.15
CA GLY A 192 -10.57 12.80 -2.54
C GLY A 192 -11.97 13.39 -2.68
N CYS A 193 -12.90 13.02 -1.79
CA CYS A 193 -14.25 13.59 -1.79
C CYS A 193 -14.25 15.11 -1.56
N LYS A 194 -13.44 15.59 -0.61
CA LYS A 194 -13.25 17.02 -0.36
C LYS A 194 -12.65 17.74 -1.55
N LEU A 195 -11.66 17.12 -2.22
CA LEU A 195 -10.94 17.71 -3.37
C LEU A 195 -11.84 17.85 -4.59
N PHE A 196 -12.73 16.89 -4.83
CA PHE A 196 -13.54 16.79 -6.05
C PHE A 196 -15.03 17.10 -5.82
N GLY A 197 -15.42 17.60 -4.65
CA GLY A 197 -16.74 18.14 -4.39
C GLY A 197 -17.85 17.06 -4.32
N CYS A 198 -17.66 15.99 -3.53
CA CYS A 198 -18.71 15.02 -3.22
C CYS A 198 -18.73 14.67 -1.73
N ARG A 199 -19.77 13.97 -1.27
CA ARG A 199 -19.93 13.56 0.11
C ARG A 199 -19.17 12.28 0.41
N CYS A 200 -18.79 12.11 1.70
CA CYS A 200 -18.05 10.94 2.17
C CYS A 200 -18.66 10.39 3.44
N VAL A 201 -18.94 9.08 3.49
CA VAL A 201 -19.36 8.35 4.70
C VAL A 201 -18.37 7.22 4.93
N ILE A 202 -17.73 7.19 6.11
CA ILE A 202 -16.70 6.20 6.44
C ILE A 202 -17.15 5.37 7.62
N TYR A 203 -17.09 4.06 7.47
CA TYR A 203 -17.40 3.08 8.51
C TYR A 203 -16.13 2.63 9.20
N ILE A 204 -16.13 2.69 10.52
CA ILE A 204 -15.02 2.25 11.36
C ILE A 204 -15.52 1.28 12.43
N HIS A 205 -14.69 0.30 12.78
CA HIS A 205 -15.02 -0.60 13.87
C HIS A 205 -14.75 0.05 15.24
N ARG A 206 -15.23 -0.60 16.33
CA ARG A 206 -15.18 -0.04 17.69
C ARG A 206 -13.78 0.35 18.17
N ASP A 207 -12.74 -0.40 17.75
CA ASP A 207 -11.37 -0.28 18.26
C ASP A 207 -10.53 0.80 17.54
N VAL A 208 -11.06 1.41 16.47
CA VAL A 208 -10.40 2.52 15.80
C VAL A 208 -10.30 3.73 16.73
N SER A 209 -9.08 4.24 16.92
CA SER A 209 -8.86 5.36 17.86
C SER A 209 -9.64 6.62 17.45
N SER A 210 -10.02 7.41 18.46
CA SER A 210 -10.69 8.71 18.25
C SER A 210 -9.86 9.65 17.38
N ALA A 211 -8.54 9.64 17.53
CA ALA A 211 -7.64 10.45 16.71
C ALA A 211 -7.72 10.10 15.22
N ARG A 212 -7.87 8.81 14.87
CA ARG A 212 -8.05 8.38 13.47
C ARG A 212 -9.43 8.79 12.94
N ALA A 213 -10.49 8.64 13.75
CA ALA A 213 -11.82 9.10 13.39
C ALA A 213 -11.83 10.61 13.13
N SER A 214 -11.31 11.42 14.07
CA SER A 214 -11.25 12.87 13.93
C SER A 214 -10.40 13.34 12.75
N ALA A 215 -9.37 12.59 12.37
CA ALA A 215 -8.59 12.92 11.18
C ALA A 215 -9.39 12.75 9.86
N MET A 216 -10.36 11.84 9.81
CA MET A 216 -11.28 11.68 8.68
C MET A 216 -12.40 12.75 8.71
N GLU A 217 -12.95 13.04 9.89
CA GLU A 217 -13.94 14.11 10.09
C GLU A 217 -13.39 15.49 9.70
N ALA A 218 -12.12 15.77 10.01
CA ALA A 218 -11.44 17.02 9.62
C ALA A 218 -11.31 17.18 8.09
N LEU A 219 -11.40 16.09 7.34
CA LEU A 219 -11.45 16.08 5.89
C LEU A 219 -12.89 16.19 5.33
N GLY A 220 -13.89 16.29 6.20
CA GLY A 220 -15.30 16.46 5.83
C GLY A 220 -16.08 15.14 5.71
N ALA A 221 -15.52 14.01 6.14
CA ALA A 221 -16.26 12.75 6.16
C ALA A 221 -17.22 12.66 7.35
N GLU A 222 -18.40 12.09 7.11
CA GLU A 222 -19.24 11.53 8.16
C GLU A 222 -18.65 10.20 8.60
N VAL A 223 -18.31 10.03 9.88
CA VAL A 223 -17.72 8.81 10.41
C VAL A 223 -18.75 8.05 11.23
N VAL A 224 -19.07 6.84 10.78
CA VAL A 224 -20.02 5.93 11.42
C VAL A 224 -19.24 4.84 12.16
N ARG A 225 -19.28 4.84 13.50
CA ARG A 225 -18.65 3.82 14.31
C ARG A 225 -19.59 2.65 14.53
N ILE A 226 -19.14 1.46 14.16
CA ILE A 226 -19.88 0.20 14.34
C ILE A 226 -19.46 -0.47 15.65
N ASN A 227 -20.43 -0.93 16.42
CA ASN A 227 -20.16 -1.70 17.63
C ASN A 227 -19.87 -3.17 17.28
N GLY A 228 -18.77 -3.40 16.58
CA GLY A 228 -18.33 -4.69 16.04
C GLY A 228 -16.86 -4.65 15.66
N ASN A 229 -16.42 -5.67 14.93
CA ASN A 229 -15.08 -5.76 14.35
C ASN A 229 -15.01 -5.10 12.96
N TYR A 230 -13.86 -5.27 12.29
CA TYR A 230 -13.64 -4.72 10.94
C TYR A 230 -14.65 -5.29 9.92
N ASP A 231 -14.93 -6.59 9.94
CA ASP A 231 -15.84 -7.24 9.00
C ASP A 231 -17.29 -6.75 9.19
N ASP A 232 -17.70 -6.46 10.44
CA ASP A 232 -18.99 -5.83 10.71
C ASP A 232 -19.09 -4.43 10.08
N SER A 233 -18.00 -3.67 10.08
CA SER A 233 -17.98 -2.35 9.43
C SER A 233 -18.01 -2.46 7.90
N VAL A 234 -17.33 -3.47 7.31
CA VAL A 234 -17.39 -3.75 5.88
C VAL A 234 -18.79 -4.15 5.45
N ARG A 235 -19.44 -5.06 6.20
CA ARG A 235 -20.80 -5.52 5.93
C ARG A 235 -21.79 -4.37 5.99
N ARG A 236 -21.73 -3.57 7.04
CA ARG A 236 -22.60 -2.41 7.20
C ARG A 236 -22.40 -1.37 6.09
N ALA A 237 -21.15 -1.12 5.69
CA ALA A 237 -20.86 -0.22 4.58
C ALA A 237 -21.49 -0.72 3.27
N ALA A 238 -21.44 -2.03 3.02
CA ALA A 238 -22.05 -2.65 1.83
C ALA A 238 -23.59 -2.59 1.87
N GLU A 239 -24.21 -2.88 3.01
CA GLU A 239 -25.67 -2.78 3.21
C GLU A 239 -26.18 -1.34 2.98
N ASP A 240 -25.53 -0.37 3.61
CA ASP A 240 -25.90 1.04 3.48
C ASP A 240 -25.58 1.59 2.07
N ALA A 241 -24.56 1.04 1.38
CA ALA A 241 -24.27 1.42 0.00
C ALA A 241 -25.43 1.05 -0.94
N ILE A 242 -26.02 -0.12 -0.75
CA ILE A 242 -27.19 -0.56 -1.51
C ILE A 242 -28.43 0.26 -1.11
N ALA A 243 -28.69 0.42 0.19
CA ALA A 243 -29.87 1.09 0.70
C ALA A 243 -29.94 2.57 0.36
N PHE A 244 -28.79 3.26 0.25
CA PHE A 244 -28.67 4.69 0.05
C PHE A 244 -27.95 5.08 -1.25
N GLU A 245 -27.80 4.16 -2.18
CA GLU A 245 -27.16 4.37 -3.50
C GLU A 245 -25.76 5.00 -3.40
N ARG A 246 -24.94 4.52 -2.45
CA ARG A 246 -23.57 5.00 -2.23
C ARG A 246 -22.56 4.20 -3.06
N THR A 247 -21.49 4.84 -3.51
CA THR A 247 -20.40 4.16 -4.20
C THR A 247 -19.33 3.71 -3.21
N VAL A 248 -19.12 2.39 -3.10
CA VAL A 248 -18.04 1.85 -2.26
C VAL A 248 -16.70 2.08 -2.95
N ILE A 249 -15.73 2.64 -2.21
CA ILE A 249 -14.33 2.79 -2.64
C ILE A 249 -13.47 1.91 -1.73
N SER A 250 -13.32 0.64 -2.11
CA SER A 250 -12.48 -0.32 -1.36
C SER A 250 -11.12 -0.53 -2.05
N ASP A 251 -10.07 -0.79 -1.27
CA ASP A 251 -8.76 -1.21 -1.77
C ASP A 251 -8.61 -2.74 -1.84
N THR A 252 -9.66 -3.48 -1.49
CA THR A 252 -9.73 -4.94 -1.58
C THR A 252 -10.69 -5.35 -2.67
N SER A 253 -10.24 -6.18 -3.60
CA SER A 253 -11.03 -6.72 -4.70
C SER A 253 -11.47 -8.17 -4.43
N TYR A 254 -12.62 -8.50 -4.99
CA TYR A 254 -13.18 -9.86 -5.03
C TYR A 254 -13.87 -10.09 -6.38
N PRO A 255 -14.18 -11.35 -6.76
CA PRO A 255 -14.89 -11.63 -8.02
C PRO A 255 -16.18 -10.79 -8.16
N GLY A 256 -16.26 -10.02 -9.24
CA GLY A 256 -17.37 -9.07 -9.50
C GLY A 256 -17.13 -7.64 -8.99
N TYR A 257 -16.10 -7.40 -8.17
CA TYR A 257 -15.72 -6.07 -7.69
C TYR A 257 -14.19 -5.87 -7.87
N VAL A 258 -13.77 -5.59 -9.08
CA VAL A 258 -12.33 -5.53 -9.47
C VAL A 258 -11.89 -4.16 -9.97
N ASP A 259 -12.80 -3.36 -10.57
CA ASP A 259 -12.43 -2.13 -11.26
C ASP A 259 -12.07 -0.99 -10.32
N ILE A 260 -12.87 -0.75 -9.26
CA ILE A 260 -12.60 0.31 -8.29
C ILE A 260 -11.33 0.01 -7.50
N PRO A 261 -11.10 -1.22 -6.96
CA PRO A 261 -9.83 -1.57 -6.36
C PRO A 261 -8.65 -1.46 -7.32
N ARG A 262 -8.84 -1.74 -8.63
CA ARG A 262 -7.82 -1.47 -9.65
C ARG A 262 -7.51 0.02 -9.75
N ASP A 263 -8.54 0.88 -9.85
CA ASP A 263 -8.35 2.33 -9.86
C ASP A 263 -7.56 2.79 -8.60
N VAL A 264 -7.87 2.24 -7.40
CA VAL A 264 -7.11 2.52 -6.17
C VAL A 264 -5.64 2.14 -6.33
N THR A 265 -5.36 0.92 -6.75
CA THR A 265 -3.98 0.42 -6.81
C THR A 265 -3.19 1.05 -7.95
N MET A 266 -3.82 1.37 -9.09
CA MET A 266 -3.18 2.11 -10.18
C MET A 266 -2.71 3.51 -9.76
N GLY A 267 -3.39 4.18 -8.83
CA GLY A 267 -2.91 5.43 -8.24
C GLY A 267 -1.52 5.29 -7.59
N TYR A 268 -1.18 4.13 -7.03
CA TYR A 268 0.13 3.88 -6.40
C TYR A 268 1.28 3.84 -7.42
N THR A 269 1.00 3.61 -8.71
CA THR A 269 2.03 3.58 -9.76
C THR A 269 2.76 4.91 -9.91
N VAL A 270 2.14 6.03 -9.51
CA VAL A 270 2.78 7.35 -9.49
C VAL A 270 4.03 7.35 -8.62
N MET A 271 3.93 6.79 -7.40
CA MET A 271 5.08 6.62 -6.51
C MET A 271 6.17 5.72 -7.14
N LEU A 272 5.77 4.69 -7.87
CA LEU A 272 6.70 3.76 -8.51
C LEU A 272 7.43 4.40 -9.69
N ALA A 273 6.74 5.24 -10.46
CA ALA A 273 7.36 6.05 -11.51
C ALA A 273 8.37 7.06 -10.93
N GLU A 274 8.03 7.71 -9.80
CA GLU A 274 8.97 8.57 -9.07
C GLU A 274 10.24 7.79 -8.64
N ILE A 275 10.08 6.57 -8.11
CA ILE A 275 11.21 5.70 -7.73
C ILE A 275 12.12 5.43 -8.93
N VAL A 276 11.55 5.03 -10.08
CA VAL A 276 12.33 4.73 -11.29
C VAL A 276 13.14 5.94 -11.75
N GLU A 277 12.55 7.14 -11.73
CA GLU A 277 13.26 8.38 -12.08
C GLU A 277 14.35 8.72 -11.07
N GLN A 278 14.05 8.64 -9.77
CA GLN A 278 14.97 8.98 -8.68
C GLN A 278 16.16 8.01 -8.58
N LEU A 279 16.00 6.77 -9.03
CA LEU A 279 17.08 5.81 -9.17
C LEU A 279 18.08 6.16 -10.30
N ALA A 280 17.72 7.07 -11.20
CA ALA A 280 18.60 7.59 -12.26
C ALA A 280 19.33 6.50 -13.08
N GLY A 281 18.65 5.39 -13.36
CA GLY A 281 19.18 4.26 -14.11
C GLY A 281 19.76 3.13 -13.25
N GLU A 282 19.95 3.34 -11.97
CA GLU A 282 20.28 2.26 -11.03
C GLU A 282 19.06 1.34 -10.85
N LYS A 283 19.31 0.10 -10.45
CA LYS A 283 18.23 -0.87 -10.18
C LYS A 283 18.51 -1.60 -8.86
N PRO A 284 17.56 -1.69 -7.95
CA PRO A 284 17.71 -2.54 -6.78
C PRO A 284 17.72 -4.00 -7.20
N THR A 285 18.43 -4.84 -6.48
CA THR A 285 18.39 -6.31 -6.65
C THR A 285 17.20 -6.91 -5.89
N HIS A 286 16.77 -6.27 -4.81
CA HIS A 286 15.69 -6.71 -3.94
C HIS A 286 14.82 -5.52 -3.55
N VAL A 287 13.52 -5.74 -3.48
CA VAL A 287 12.55 -4.77 -2.96
C VAL A 287 11.75 -5.41 -1.85
N PHE A 288 11.81 -4.82 -0.66
CA PHE A 288 10.99 -5.20 0.48
C PHE A 288 9.74 -4.31 0.51
N VAL A 289 8.58 -4.93 0.53
CA VAL A 289 7.31 -4.23 0.55
C VAL A 289 6.35 -4.87 1.54
N GLN A 290 5.79 -4.06 2.42
CA GLN A 290 4.79 -4.52 3.39
C GLN A 290 3.47 -4.85 2.68
N ALA A 291 2.74 -5.82 3.23
CA ALA A 291 1.43 -6.20 2.72
C ALA A 291 0.43 -6.47 3.85
N GLY A 292 -0.80 -5.98 3.65
CA GLY A 292 -2.01 -6.49 4.26
C GLY A 292 -2.73 -7.33 3.21
N VAL A 293 -3.76 -6.79 2.52
CA VAL A 293 -4.46 -7.50 1.42
C VAL A 293 -3.64 -7.66 0.13
N GLY A 294 -2.43 -7.09 0.06
CA GLY A 294 -1.49 -7.26 -1.03
C GLY A 294 -1.50 -6.16 -2.12
N GLY A 295 -2.42 -5.20 -2.09
CA GLY A 295 -2.59 -4.24 -3.18
C GLY A 295 -1.33 -3.43 -3.53
N LEU A 296 -0.60 -2.89 -2.52
CA LEU A 296 0.67 -2.19 -2.76
C LEU A 296 1.74 -3.14 -3.30
N ALA A 297 1.91 -4.30 -2.66
CA ALA A 297 2.93 -5.27 -3.05
C ALA A 297 2.73 -5.74 -4.51
N ALA A 298 1.48 -5.96 -4.91
CA ALA A 298 1.13 -6.31 -6.28
C ALA A 298 1.49 -5.20 -7.29
N MET A 299 1.23 -3.92 -6.94
CA MET A 299 1.63 -2.81 -7.81
C MET A 299 3.15 -2.70 -7.95
N VAL A 300 3.89 -2.82 -6.85
CA VAL A 300 5.37 -2.84 -6.87
C VAL A 300 5.87 -3.97 -7.75
N CYS A 301 5.34 -5.17 -7.55
CA CYS A 301 5.69 -6.35 -8.33
C CYS A 301 5.38 -6.16 -9.82
N GLY A 302 4.13 -5.88 -10.17
CA GLY A 302 3.68 -5.79 -11.54
C GLY A 302 4.31 -4.63 -12.30
N TYR A 303 4.42 -3.45 -11.68
CA TYR A 303 5.01 -2.27 -12.30
C TYR A 303 6.51 -2.48 -12.62
N PHE A 304 7.30 -2.93 -11.66
CA PHE A 304 8.73 -3.18 -11.91
C PHE A 304 8.94 -4.36 -12.88
N TRP A 305 8.06 -5.36 -12.87
CA TRP A 305 8.08 -6.42 -13.86
C TRP A 305 7.80 -5.89 -15.27
N HIS A 306 6.78 -5.03 -15.42
CA HIS A 306 6.46 -4.42 -16.71
C HIS A 306 7.63 -3.53 -17.23
N VAL A 307 8.18 -2.65 -16.38
CA VAL A 307 9.21 -1.66 -16.76
C VAL A 307 10.58 -2.31 -16.97
N TRP A 308 10.99 -3.21 -16.08
CA TRP A 308 12.35 -3.78 -16.12
C TRP A 308 12.43 -5.21 -16.67
N ARG A 309 11.31 -5.87 -16.89
CA ARG A 309 11.22 -7.21 -17.47
C ARG A 309 12.13 -8.20 -16.72
N ALA A 310 12.99 -8.93 -17.42
CA ALA A 310 13.94 -9.88 -16.83
C ALA A 310 15.01 -9.22 -15.92
N ALA A 311 15.18 -7.90 -16.00
CA ALA A 311 16.10 -7.16 -15.12
C ALA A 311 15.40 -6.62 -13.85
N ARG A 312 14.18 -7.09 -13.56
CA ARG A 312 13.43 -6.72 -12.36
C ARG A 312 14.08 -7.24 -11.08
N PRO A 313 13.91 -6.52 -9.95
CA PRO A 313 14.37 -7.00 -8.66
C PRO A 313 13.56 -8.21 -8.17
N ARG A 314 14.09 -8.92 -7.20
CA ARG A 314 13.31 -9.83 -6.38
C ARG A 314 12.37 -9.03 -5.50
N ILE A 315 11.10 -9.41 -5.47
CA ILE A 315 10.06 -8.76 -4.63
C ILE A 315 9.84 -9.62 -3.41
N ILE A 316 10.15 -9.07 -2.24
CA ILE A 316 9.96 -9.69 -0.95
C ILE A 316 8.75 -9.05 -0.27
N VAL A 317 7.68 -9.82 -0.17
CA VAL A 317 6.44 -9.41 0.51
C VAL A 317 6.59 -9.66 2.00
N VAL A 318 6.36 -8.63 2.82
CA VAL A 318 6.54 -8.70 4.27
C VAL A 318 5.19 -8.54 4.96
N GLU A 319 4.82 -9.51 5.79
CA GLU A 319 3.56 -9.55 6.53
C GLU A 319 3.81 -9.71 8.04
N PRO A 320 2.86 -9.28 8.90
CA PRO A 320 2.87 -9.68 10.31
C PRO A 320 2.60 -11.19 10.44
N GLU A 321 3.27 -11.86 11.37
CA GLU A 321 3.07 -13.29 11.62
C GLU A 321 1.58 -13.63 11.89
N ALA A 322 0.87 -12.79 12.64
CA ALA A 322 -0.54 -13.01 12.98
C ALA A 322 -1.52 -12.71 11.83
N ALA A 323 -1.06 -12.12 10.71
CA ALA A 323 -1.89 -11.69 9.59
C ALA A 323 -1.17 -11.94 8.25
N ASN A 324 -0.80 -13.20 7.98
CA ASN A 324 0.07 -13.65 6.90
C ASN A 324 -0.70 -14.30 5.75
N CYS A 325 -1.82 -13.72 5.34
CA CYS A 325 -2.71 -14.31 4.34
C CYS A 325 -2.04 -14.54 2.98
N LEU A 326 -1.09 -13.70 2.57
CA LEU A 326 -0.36 -13.88 1.31
C LEU A 326 0.65 -15.02 1.40
N GLN A 327 1.39 -15.16 2.51
CA GLN A 327 2.32 -16.27 2.69
C GLN A 327 1.59 -17.61 2.73
N GLU A 328 0.46 -17.71 3.45
CA GLU A 328 -0.34 -18.93 3.49
C GLU A 328 -0.98 -19.25 2.14
N SER A 329 -1.43 -18.24 1.41
CA SER A 329 -1.90 -18.40 0.02
C SER A 329 -0.79 -18.90 -0.90
N ALA A 330 0.43 -18.35 -0.77
CA ALA A 330 1.58 -18.79 -1.55
C ALA A 330 1.99 -20.24 -1.25
N ARG A 331 1.93 -20.67 0.02
CA ARG A 331 2.18 -22.06 0.43
C ARG A 331 1.18 -23.03 -0.18
N LYS A 332 -0.10 -22.65 -0.21
CA LYS A 332 -1.17 -23.48 -0.78
C LYS A 332 -1.30 -23.37 -2.30
N GLY A 333 -0.85 -22.28 -2.89
CA GLY A 333 -1.02 -22.01 -4.33
C GLY A 333 -2.40 -21.48 -4.71
N GLU A 334 -3.20 -21.05 -3.73
CA GLU A 334 -4.53 -20.46 -3.90
C GLU A 334 -4.83 -19.48 -2.77
N PRO A 335 -5.74 -18.50 -2.96
CA PRO A 335 -6.14 -17.58 -1.91
C PRO A 335 -6.67 -18.33 -0.67
N VAL A 336 -6.15 -17.93 0.50
CA VAL A 336 -6.51 -18.48 1.80
C VAL A 336 -6.98 -17.38 2.71
N VAL A 337 -7.98 -17.66 3.51
CA VAL A 337 -8.41 -16.82 4.63
C VAL A 337 -7.69 -17.27 5.89
N VAL A 338 -6.99 -16.34 6.54
CA VAL A 338 -6.39 -16.53 7.85
C VAL A 338 -7.39 -16.03 8.89
N GLU A 339 -7.88 -16.94 9.71
CA GLU A 339 -8.82 -16.65 10.79
C GLU A 339 -8.09 -16.29 12.08
N GLY A 340 -8.74 -15.55 12.97
CA GLY A 340 -8.23 -15.24 14.29
C GLY A 340 -8.30 -13.75 14.64
N GLU A 341 -7.58 -13.34 15.68
CA GLU A 341 -7.59 -11.95 16.13
C GLU A 341 -6.81 -11.01 15.22
N LEU A 342 -5.95 -11.53 14.33
CA LEU A 342 -5.08 -10.78 13.42
C LEU A 342 -4.33 -9.61 14.10
N SER A 343 -4.07 -9.78 15.41
CA SER A 343 -3.53 -8.71 16.25
C SER A 343 -2.06 -8.44 15.92
N THR A 344 -1.76 -7.23 15.50
CA THR A 344 -0.41 -6.80 15.18
C THR A 344 -0.18 -5.33 15.53
N LEU A 345 1.07 -5.00 15.91
CA LEU A 345 1.50 -3.61 16.08
C LEU A 345 1.33 -2.80 14.77
N MET A 346 1.44 -3.48 13.64
CA MET A 346 1.27 -2.90 12.29
C MET A 346 -0.22 -2.92 11.88
N ALA A 347 -1.07 -2.23 12.63
CA ALA A 347 -2.53 -2.29 12.50
C ALA A 347 -3.08 -2.10 11.06
N GLY A 348 -2.39 -1.36 10.20
CA GLY A 348 -2.78 -1.22 8.78
C GLY A 348 -2.50 -2.46 7.92
N LEU A 349 -1.89 -3.51 8.50
CA LEU A 349 -1.60 -4.80 7.85
C LEU A 349 -2.39 -5.96 8.49
N ALA A 350 -3.27 -5.69 9.44
CA ALA A 350 -4.11 -6.68 10.12
C ALA A 350 -5.23 -7.18 9.19
N CYS A 351 -4.87 -7.93 8.17
CA CYS A 351 -5.76 -8.41 7.11
C CYS A 351 -5.68 -9.94 7.02
N GLY A 352 -6.85 -10.61 7.04
CA GLY A 352 -6.94 -12.06 6.93
C GLY A 352 -7.18 -12.58 5.51
N GLU A 353 -7.53 -11.69 4.57
CA GLU A 353 -7.88 -12.06 3.19
C GLU A 353 -6.99 -11.38 2.17
N VAL A 354 -6.72 -12.08 1.07
CA VAL A 354 -5.95 -11.55 -0.06
C VAL A 354 -6.87 -10.87 -1.05
N SER A 355 -6.52 -9.65 -1.49
CA SER A 355 -7.23 -9.00 -2.59
C SER A 355 -7.08 -9.80 -3.89
N PHE A 356 -8.20 -10.10 -4.56
CA PHE A 356 -8.23 -10.91 -5.77
C PHE A 356 -7.26 -10.41 -6.86
N ASN A 357 -7.28 -9.11 -7.17
CA ASN A 357 -6.37 -8.52 -8.17
C ASN A 357 -4.90 -8.65 -7.74
N ALA A 358 -4.63 -8.49 -6.45
CA ALA A 358 -3.27 -8.59 -5.92
C ALA A 358 -2.72 -10.01 -6.05
N TRP A 359 -3.52 -11.00 -5.74
CA TRP A 359 -3.11 -12.40 -5.85
C TRP A 359 -2.69 -12.78 -7.25
N GLN A 360 -3.45 -12.36 -8.29
CA GLN A 360 -3.13 -12.67 -9.68
C GLN A 360 -1.71 -12.25 -10.09
N ILE A 361 -1.20 -11.18 -9.48
CA ILE A 361 0.14 -10.63 -9.79
C ILE A 361 1.20 -11.28 -8.90
N LEU A 362 0.91 -11.39 -7.59
CA LEU A 362 1.88 -11.86 -6.60
C LEU A 362 2.16 -13.36 -6.71
N ASP A 363 1.15 -14.14 -7.10
CA ASP A 363 1.29 -15.58 -7.31
C ASP A 363 2.36 -15.92 -8.34
N GLU A 364 2.45 -15.14 -9.44
CA GLU A 364 3.43 -15.35 -10.50
C GLU A 364 4.71 -14.54 -10.33
N GLY A 365 4.62 -13.38 -9.70
CA GLY A 365 5.68 -12.36 -9.77
C GLY A 365 6.45 -12.10 -8.49
N ALA A 366 5.89 -12.34 -7.30
CA ALA A 366 6.61 -12.18 -6.04
C ALA A 366 7.66 -13.28 -5.84
N SER A 367 8.82 -12.92 -5.29
CA SER A 367 9.92 -13.87 -5.09
C SER A 367 9.81 -14.62 -3.77
N ASP A 368 9.52 -13.89 -2.71
CA ASP A 368 9.49 -14.44 -1.38
C ASP A 368 8.38 -13.79 -0.55
N PHE A 369 7.77 -14.55 0.33
CA PHE A 369 6.81 -14.10 1.33
C PHE A 369 7.43 -14.33 2.71
N VAL A 370 7.52 -13.26 3.49
CA VAL A 370 8.24 -13.25 4.77
C VAL A 370 7.30 -12.74 5.86
N THR A 371 7.29 -13.42 7.02
CA THR A 371 6.57 -12.95 8.20
C THR A 371 7.53 -12.45 9.28
N VAL A 372 7.12 -11.41 10.01
CA VAL A 372 7.89 -10.75 11.08
C VAL A 372 7.00 -10.45 12.29
#